data_4d5ee60245c12b5bc427d18235049c44
#
_entry.id   4d5ee60245c12b5bc427d18235049c44
#
_cell.length_a   1.000
_cell.length_b   1.000
_cell.length_c   1.000
_cell.angle_alpha   90.00
_cell.angle_beta   90.00
_cell.angle_gamma   90.00
#
_symmetry.space_group_name_H-M   'P 1'
#
loop_
_entity.id
_entity.type
_entity.pdbx_description
1 polymer ?
#
loop_
_entity_poly.entity_id
_entity_poly.type
_entity_poly.pdbx_seq_one_letter_code
_entity_poly.pdbx_strand_id
1 'polypeptide(L)'
;QIKNQNAEAKLTLAPVVNFRDFHSINKDHQFNVEQSHSGNKVRIVLDKNSETPIYMNCSDGRYFKHIDDTFRNMYYLREEERGFEAEENHYVPGVYSINLEPNEEKEITFVCSLEENIEEIDGIKVINKELLRMTGIIYDTGIIQNSKMNDKKLDMLKALILATDNFIVNRPSFGLHTVIAGYPWFLDWGRDSLISFEGLLLLTKRYEFAKEVLLTNIRDIKYG
;
A
#
# COMPACT_ATOMS: atom_id res chain seq x y z
N GLN A 1 3.39 5.27 16.88
CA GLN A 1 3.61 5.50 18.32
C GLN A 1 2.94 6.81 18.74
N ILE A 2 2.14 6.79 19.81
CA ILE A 2 1.40 7.95 20.30
C ILE A 2 1.80 8.16 21.75
N LYS A 3 2.10 9.41 22.08
CA LYS A 3 2.44 9.83 23.45
C LYS A 3 1.51 10.93 23.89
N ASN A 4 0.78 10.69 24.97
CA ASN A 4 -0.06 11.67 25.62
C ASN A 4 0.70 12.36 26.76
N GLN A 5 0.44 13.66 26.96
CA GLN A 5 1.06 14.46 28.03
C GLN A 5 -0.02 15.06 28.93
N ASN A 6 0.08 14.76 30.24
CA ASN A 6 -0.62 15.43 31.33
C ASN A 6 -2.16 15.36 31.37
N ALA A 7 -2.82 14.67 30.44
CA ALA A 7 -4.28 14.53 30.44
C ALA A 7 -4.69 13.19 29.85
N GLU A 8 -5.87 12.70 30.17
CA GLU A 8 -6.49 11.62 29.42
C GLU A 8 -6.78 12.07 27.99
N ALA A 9 -6.55 11.19 27.02
CA ALA A 9 -6.87 11.45 25.63
C ALA A 9 -7.55 10.23 25.00
N LYS A 10 -8.38 10.52 23.99
CA LYS A 10 -9.05 9.50 23.19
C LYS A 10 -8.61 9.63 21.75
N LEU A 11 -7.99 8.57 21.22
CA LEU A 11 -7.70 8.43 19.80
C LEU A 11 -8.88 7.73 19.13
N THR A 12 -9.38 8.29 18.04
CA THR A 12 -10.37 7.66 17.18
C THR A 12 -9.76 7.43 15.80
N LEU A 13 -9.68 6.16 15.39
CA LEU A 13 -9.31 5.79 14.03
C LEU A 13 -10.56 5.47 13.24
N ALA A 14 -10.84 6.25 12.20
CA ALA A 14 -11.96 6.08 11.31
C ALA A 14 -11.44 5.70 9.91
N PRO A 15 -11.33 4.41 9.59
CA PRO A 15 -10.92 4.00 8.25
C PRO A 15 -12.01 4.38 7.24
N VAL A 16 -11.57 4.84 6.07
CA VAL A 16 -12.45 5.09 4.93
C VAL A 16 -12.12 4.08 3.84
N VAL A 17 -13.13 3.48 3.23
CA VAL A 17 -12.96 2.45 2.22
C VAL A 17 -13.80 2.75 0.99
N ASN A 18 -13.31 2.27 -0.14
CA ASN A 18 -14.02 2.33 -1.40
C ASN A 18 -13.72 1.05 -2.21
N PHE A 19 -14.59 0.71 -3.13
CA PHE A 19 -14.39 -0.40 -4.05
C PHE A 19 -14.75 0.07 -5.46
N ARG A 20 -13.75 0.44 -6.21
CA ARG A 20 -13.92 0.99 -7.56
C ARG A 20 -12.65 0.80 -8.39
N ASP A 21 -12.78 0.95 -9.69
CA ASP A 21 -11.62 1.05 -10.57
C ASP A 21 -10.76 2.27 -10.20
N PHE A 22 -9.45 2.15 -10.42
CA PHE A 22 -8.50 3.20 -10.08
C PHE A 22 -8.80 4.54 -10.77
N HIS A 23 -9.26 4.50 -12.03
CA HIS A 23 -9.57 5.70 -12.82
C HIS A 23 -10.98 6.24 -12.60
N SER A 24 -11.78 5.59 -11.77
CA SER A 24 -13.14 6.00 -11.44
C SER A 24 -13.17 6.73 -10.10
N ILE A 25 -14.23 7.48 -9.87
CA ILE A 25 -14.57 8.04 -8.55
C ILE A 25 -15.97 7.60 -8.16
N ASN A 26 -16.22 7.47 -6.88
CA ASN A 26 -17.52 7.09 -6.35
C ASN A 26 -18.28 8.34 -5.87
N LYS A 27 -19.40 8.62 -6.52
CA LYS A 27 -20.32 9.71 -6.14
C LYS A 27 -21.56 9.21 -5.41
N ASP A 28 -21.70 7.90 -5.22
CA ASP A 28 -22.85 7.32 -4.55
C ASP A 28 -22.91 7.77 -3.09
N HIS A 29 -24.09 8.08 -2.64
CA HIS A 29 -24.37 8.47 -1.26
C HIS A 29 -24.67 7.26 -0.36
N GLN A 30 -24.89 6.11 -0.97
CA GLN A 30 -25.16 4.85 -0.27
C GLN A 30 -24.28 3.75 -0.85
N PHE A 31 -23.67 2.98 0.06
CA PHE A 31 -22.86 1.83 -0.29
C PHE A 31 -23.65 0.55 0.00
N ASN A 32 -23.62 -0.38 -0.92
CA ASN A 32 -24.15 -1.73 -0.67
C ASN A 32 -23.09 -2.54 0.08
N VAL A 33 -23.25 -2.66 1.40
CA VAL A 33 -22.22 -3.21 2.28
C VAL A 33 -22.77 -4.33 3.12
N GLU A 34 -22.06 -5.47 3.11
CA GLU A 34 -22.19 -6.49 4.14
C GLU A 34 -21.00 -6.36 5.09
N GLN A 35 -21.27 -6.21 6.38
CA GLN A 35 -20.24 -6.05 7.38
C GLN A 35 -20.50 -6.93 8.60
N SER A 36 -19.46 -7.66 9.01
CA SER A 36 -19.42 -8.39 10.27
C SER A 36 -18.18 -8.05 11.07
N HIS A 37 -18.22 -8.24 12.39
CA HIS A 37 -17.04 -8.07 13.23
C HIS A 37 -17.05 -9.04 14.41
N SER A 38 -15.84 -9.38 14.88
CA SER A 38 -15.59 -10.13 16.10
C SER A 38 -14.46 -9.44 16.87
N GLY A 39 -14.80 -8.85 18.02
CA GLY A 39 -13.85 -7.94 18.69
C GLY A 39 -13.47 -6.79 17.78
N ASN A 40 -12.17 -6.62 17.58
CA ASN A 40 -11.61 -5.59 16.71
C ASN A 40 -11.42 -6.02 15.25
N LYS A 41 -11.57 -7.31 14.95
CA LYS A 41 -11.52 -7.81 13.55
C LYS A 41 -12.83 -7.50 12.85
N VAL A 42 -12.74 -6.82 11.72
CA VAL A 42 -13.86 -6.40 10.88
C VAL A 42 -13.69 -6.99 9.51
N ARG A 43 -14.77 -7.54 8.96
CA ARG A 43 -14.86 -8.00 7.58
C ARG A 43 -15.91 -7.15 6.85
N ILE A 44 -15.54 -6.63 5.68
CA ILE A 44 -16.39 -5.80 4.84
C ILE A 44 -16.44 -6.40 3.45
N VAL A 45 -17.64 -6.47 2.89
CA VAL A 45 -17.88 -6.79 1.48
C VAL A 45 -18.62 -5.59 0.88
N LEU A 46 -18.01 -4.96 -0.10
CA LEU A 46 -18.58 -3.84 -0.85
C LEU A 46 -19.19 -4.37 -2.16
N ASP A 47 -20.35 -3.84 -2.53
CA ASP A 47 -21.03 -4.11 -3.80
C ASP A 47 -21.26 -5.62 -4.08
N LYS A 48 -21.47 -6.41 -3.03
CA LYS A 48 -21.64 -7.88 -3.10
C LYS A 48 -20.42 -8.62 -3.67
N ASN A 49 -19.27 -7.98 -3.75
CA ASN A 49 -18.04 -8.63 -4.18
C ASN A 49 -17.44 -9.49 -3.05
N SER A 50 -18.02 -10.66 -2.84
CA SER A 50 -17.61 -11.61 -1.80
C SER A 50 -16.24 -12.27 -2.07
N GLU A 51 -15.72 -12.17 -3.28
CA GLU A 51 -14.43 -12.75 -3.66
C GLU A 51 -13.23 -11.90 -3.15
N THR A 52 -13.48 -10.61 -2.88
CA THR A 52 -12.46 -9.69 -2.39
C THR A 52 -12.93 -8.93 -1.14
N PRO A 53 -13.18 -9.63 -0.02
CA PRO A 53 -13.52 -8.97 1.23
C PRO A 53 -12.33 -8.15 1.74
N ILE A 54 -12.64 -7.05 2.42
CA ILE A 54 -11.64 -6.26 3.14
C ILE A 54 -11.68 -6.68 4.60
N TYR A 55 -10.53 -7.00 5.16
CA TYR A 55 -10.35 -7.29 6.58
C TYR A 55 -9.58 -6.16 7.24
N MET A 56 -10.04 -5.73 8.40
CA MET A 56 -9.39 -4.72 9.21
C MET A 56 -9.28 -5.20 10.65
N ASN A 57 -8.20 -4.84 11.31
CA ASN A 57 -8.00 -5.09 12.74
C ASN A 57 -7.15 -3.99 13.36
N CYS A 58 -7.39 -3.72 14.65
CA CYS A 58 -6.57 -2.82 15.45
C CYS A 58 -6.09 -3.56 16.70
N SER A 59 -4.81 -3.46 16.99
CA SER A 59 -4.18 -4.17 18.12
C SER A 59 -4.64 -3.68 19.49
N ASP A 60 -5.20 -2.46 19.57
CA ASP A 60 -5.70 -1.86 20.80
C ASP A 60 -7.03 -1.14 20.58
N GLY A 61 -7.71 -0.83 21.68
CA GLY A 61 -8.98 -0.12 21.68
C GLY A 61 -10.17 -1.03 21.45
N ARG A 62 -11.29 -0.42 21.09
CA ARG A 62 -12.56 -1.09 20.84
C ARG A 62 -13.18 -0.61 19.53
N TYR A 63 -13.63 -1.54 18.72
CA TYR A 63 -14.37 -1.25 17.50
C TYR A 63 -15.84 -0.91 17.79
N PHE A 64 -16.33 0.12 17.14
CA PHE A 64 -17.73 0.52 17.11
C PHE A 64 -18.18 0.63 15.66
N LYS A 65 -19.10 -0.24 15.27
CA LYS A 65 -19.70 -0.20 13.94
C LYS A 65 -20.57 1.05 13.78
N HIS A 66 -20.43 1.73 12.64
CA HIS A 66 -21.38 2.75 12.20
C HIS A 66 -22.44 2.11 11.27
N ILE A 67 -23.59 2.77 11.18
CA ILE A 67 -24.67 2.39 10.27
C ILE A 67 -24.82 3.56 9.31
N ASP A 68 -24.73 3.26 8.01
CA ASP A 68 -24.89 4.21 6.89
C ASP A 68 -23.99 5.45 6.96
N ASP A 69 -22.77 5.29 7.46
CA ASP A 69 -21.85 6.40 7.57
C ASP A 69 -21.01 6.55 6.29
N THR A 70 -21.08 7.74 5.72
CA THR A 70 -20.39 8.11 4.49
C THR A 70 -19.54 9.34 4.73
N PHE A 71 -18.25 9.23 4.47
CA PHE A 71 -17.36 10.36 4.37
C PHE A 71 -17.56 11.01 3.00
N ARG A 72 -18.19 12.18 2.99
CA ARG A 72 -18.64 12.83 1.76
C ARG A 72 -17.66 13.89 1.28
N ASN A 73 -17.64 14.05 -0.04
CA ASN A 73 -16.94 15.13 -0.71
C ASN A 73 -15.44 15.20 -0.34
N MET A 74 -14.77 14.05 -0.28
CA MET A 74 -13.31 14.04 -0.25
C MET A 74 -12.82 14.66 -1.54
N TYR A 75 -11.99 15.70 -1.42
CA TYR A 75 -11.56 16.48 -2.55
C TYR A 75 -10.11 16.21 -2.92
N TYR A 76 -9.87 15.94 -4.19
CA TYR A 76 -8.57 15.64 -4.77
C TYR A 76 -8.06 16.79 -5.64
N LEU A 77 -7.36 17.74 -5.06
CA LEU A 77 -6.84 18.93 -5.74
C LEU A 77 -6.05 18.58 -7.02
N ARG A 78 -5.26 17.51 -6.99
CA ARG A 78 -4.44 17.10 -8.14
C ARG A 78 -5.26 16.56 -9.31
N GLU A 79 -6.41 15.96 -9.05
CA GLU A 79 -7.31 15.51 -10.11
C GLU A 79 -8.01 16.72 -10.75
N GLU A 80 -8.43 17.71 -9.96
CA GLU A 80 -8.98 18.95 -10.49
C GLU A 80 -7.98 19.72 -11.35
N GLU A 81 -6.72 19.89 -10.87
CA GLU A 81 -5.64 20.53 -11.64
C GLU A 81 -5.40 19.87 -13.01
N ARG A 82 -5.72 18.59 -13.15
CA ARG A 82 -5.62 17.80 -14.38
C ARG A 82 -6.89 17.80 -15.21
N GLY A 83 -7.95 18.48 -14.76
CA GLY A 83 -9.24 18.57 -15.45
C GLY A 83 -10.13 17.32 -15.27
N PHE A 84 -9.89 16.51 -14.25
CA PHE A 84 -10.72 15.36 -13.92
C PHE A 84 -11.70 15.67 -12.79
N GLU A 85 -12.69 14.79 -12.62
CA GLU A 85 -13.56 14.85 -11.47
C GLU A 85 -12.75 14.64 -10.19
N ALA A 86 -13.01 15.46 -9.16
CA ALA A 86 -12.16 15.58 -7.99
C ALA A 86 -12.87 15.36 -6.66
N GLU A 87 -14.18 15.12 -6.66
CA GLU A 87 -14.95 14.88 -5.42
C GLU A 87 -15.46 13.45 -5.35
N GLU A 88 -15.19 12.78 -4.23
CA GLU A 88 -15.52 11.38 -4.01
C GLU A 88 -16.14 11.12 -2.64
N ASN A 89 -17.02 10.14 -2.55
CA ASN A 89 -17.57 9.64 -1.31
C ASN A 89 -16.93 8.30 -0.94
N HIS A 90 -16.72 8.09 0.37
CA HIS A 90 -16.17 6.86 0.92
C HIS A 90 -17.10 6.26 1.97
N TYR A 91 -17.13 4.95 2.06
CA TYR A 91 -17.79 4.26 3.15
C TYR A 91 -16.93 4.29 4.42
N VAL A 92 -17.56 4.58 5.56
CA VAL A 92 -16.95 4.51 6.90
C VAL A 92 -17.54 3.33 7.66
N PRO A 93 -16.85 2.20 7.75
CA PRO A 93 -17.41 0.99 8.37
C PRO A 93 -17.66 1.14 9.87
N GLY A 94 -16.91 2.02 10.50
CA GLY A 94 -16.94 2.27 11.93
C GLY A 94 -15.66 2.90 12.42
N VAL A 95 -15.48 2.94 13.73
CA VAL A 95 -14.30 3.54 14.35
C VAL A 95 -13.68 2.62 15.40
N TYR A 96 -12.36 2.70 15.52
CA TYR A 96 -11.63 2.13 16.65
C TYR A 96 -11.37 3.26 17.65
N SER A 97 -11.83 3.07 18.88
CA SER A 97 -11.66 4.04 19.97
C SER A 97 -10.63 3.51 20.96
N ILE A 98 -9.57 4.28 21.16
CA ILE A 98 -8.43 3.92 21.99
C ILE A 98 -8.26 5.03 23.04
N ASN A 99 -8.23 4.64 24.30
CA ASN A 99 -7.97 5.58 25.40
C ASN A 99 -6.48 5.57 25.74
N LEU A 100 -5.96 6.74 26.05
CA LEU A 100 -4.60 6.95 26.54
C LEU A 100 -4.67 7.65 27.89
N GLU A 101 -4.05 7.03 28.89
CA GLU A 101 -3.88 7.63 30.22
C GLU A 101 -2.86 8.78 30.18
N PRO A 102 -2.86 9.67 31.18
CA PRO A 102 -1.87 10.73 31.27
C PRO A 102 -0.43 10.19 31.25
N ASN A 103 0.41 10.74 30.39
CA ASN A 103 1.82 10.33 30.17
C ASN A 103 2.00 8.89 29.61
N GLU A 104 0.93 8.25 29.19
CA GLU A 104 1.01 6.95 28.54
C GLU A 104 1.60 7.09 27.12
N GLU A 105 2.42 6.11 26.75
CA GLU A 105 2.94 5.90 25.39
C GLU A 105 2.45 4.55 24.90
N LYS A 106 1.68 4.54 23.83
CA LYS A 106 1.15 3.30 23.20
C LYS A 106 1.67 3.11 21.80
N GLU A 107 1.91 1.85 21.51
CA GLU A 107 2.17 1.36 20.17
C GLU A 107 0.91 0.65 19.64
N ILE A 108 0.39 1.13 18.53
CA ILE A 108 -0.85 0.65 17.95
C ILE A 108 -0.60 0.20 16.52
N THR A 109 -0.95 -1.03 16.23
CA THR A 109 -0.94 -1.57 14.87
C THR A 109 -2.35 -1.60 14.32
N PHE A 110 -2.61 -0.84 13.25
CA PHE A 110 -3.82 -0.97 12.44
C PHE A 110 -3.47 -1.70 11.16
N VAL A 111 -4.23 -2.74 10.83
CA VAL A 111 -4.04 -3.55 9.63
C VAL A 111 -5.30 -3.49 8.77
N CYS A 112 -5.09 -3.33 7.47
CA CYS A 112 -6.12 -3.48 6.45
C CYS A 112 -5.56 -4.40 5.35
N SER A 113 -6.29 -5.46 5.00
CA SER A 113 -5.83 -6.48 4.05
C SER A 113 -6.99 -7.11 3.30
N LEU A 114 -6.69 -7.74 2.17
CA LEU A 114 -7.59 -8.68 1.49
C LEU A 114 -7.43 -10.12 2.01
N GLU A 115 -6.42 -10.37 2.85
CA GLU A 115 -6.19 -11.65 3.51
C GLU A 115 -6.84 -11.67 4.89
N GLU A 116 -7.40 -12.82 5.27
CA GLU A 116 -8.19 -12.94 6.50
C GLU A 116 -7.33 -12.97 7.78
N ASN A 117 -6.13 -13.53 7.70
CA ASN A 117 -5.29 -13.78 8.89
C ASN A 117 -4.47 -12.54 9.25
N ILE A 118 -5.09 -11.59 9.95
CA ILE A 118 -4.50 -10.29 10.31
C ILE A 118 -4.42 -10.03 11.82
N GLU A 119 -4.87 -10.95 12.67
CA GLU A 119 -5.00 -10.71 14.11
C GLU A 119 -3.66 -10.62 14.84
N GLU A 120 -2.67 -11.37 14.38
CA GLU A 120 -1.35 -11.50 15.04
C GLU A 120 -0.26 -10.66 14.36
N ILE A 121 -0.64 -9.66 13.55
CA ILE A 121 0.33 -8.83 12.85
C ILE A 121 0.95 -7.82 13.82
N ASP A 122 2.24 -7.98 14.06
CA ASP A 122 3.08 -7.06 14.81
C ASP A 122 3.67 -6.01 13.84
N GLY A 123 3.16 -4.78 13.91
CA GLY A 123 3.55 -3.70 13.01
C GLY A 123 5.03 -3.35 13.09
N ILE A 124 5.64 -3.41 14.28
CA ILE A 124 7.07 -3.13 14.46
C ILE A 124 7.93 -4.19 13.78
N LYS A 125 7.55 -5.47 13.92
CA LYS A 125 8.27 -6.54 13.21
C LYS A 125 8.17 -6.39 11.69
N VAL A 126 6.99 -5.99 11.18
CA VAL A 126 6.79 -5.74 9.75
C VAL A 126 7.67 -4.58 9.27
N ILE A 127 7.69 -3.45 10.00
CA ILE A 127 8.53 -2.29 9.68
C ILE A 127 10.01 -2.68 9.70
N ASN A 128 10.47 -3.37 10.76
CA ASN A 128 11.87 -3.76 10.87
C ASN A 128 12.29 -4.73 9.75
N LYS A 129 11.42 -5.67 9.39
CA LYS A 129 11.66 -6.59 8.26
C LYS A 129 11.82 -5.81 6.95
N GLU A 130 10.95 -4.83 6.72
CA GLU A 130 11.00 -4.00 5.52
C GLU A 130 12.26 -3.12 5.48
N LEU A 131 12.64 -2.50 6.59
CA LEU A 131 13.88 -1.73 6.69
C LEU A 131 15.11 -2.58 6.40
N LEU A 132 15.14 -3.82 6.89
CA LEU A 132 16.22 -4.76 6.57
C LEU A 132 16.23 -5.12 5.08
N ARG A 133 15.07 -5.37 4.47
CA ARG A 133 14.94 -5.64 3.04
C ARG A 133 15.45 -4.46 2.20
N MET A 134 15.02 -3.25 2.52
CA MET A 134 15.47 -2.02 1.83
C MET A 134 16.99 -1.82 1.95
N THR A 135 17.54 -2.07 3.15
CA THR A 135 18.99 -2.00 3.38
C THR A 135 19.73 -3.04 2.54
N GLY A 136 19.19 -4.26 2.45
CA GLY A 136 19.72 -5.32 1.60
C GLY A 136 19.75 -4.93 0.12
N ILE A 137 18.66 -4.36 -0.40
CA ILE A 137 18.57 -3.87 -1.79
C ILE A 137 19.72 -2.89 -2.10
N ILE A 138 19.94 -1.92 -1.20
CA ILE A 138 21.01 -0.93 -1.39
C ILE A 138 22.37 -1.60 -1.38
N TYR A 139 22.60 -2.50 -0.43
CA TYR A 139 23.89 -3.16 -0.24
C TYR A 139 24.26 -4.10 -1.38
N ASP A 140 23.30 -4.89 -1.85
CA ASP A 140 23.50 -5.93 -2.86
C ASP A 140 23.90 -5.36 -4.24
N THR A 141 23.55 -4.11 -4.53
CA THR A 141 23.99 -3.45 -5.78
C THR A 141 25.51 -3.34 -5.86
N GLY A 142 26.21 -3.21 -4.73
CA GLY A 142 27.64 -2.92 -4.66
C GLY A 142 28.04 -1.53 -5.18
N ILE A 143 27.08 -0.70 -5.59
CA ILE A 143 27.35 0.63 -6.18
C ILE A 143 27.87 1.58 -5.11
N ILE A 144 27.28 1.53 -3.92
CA ILE A 144 27.59 2.48 -2.83
C ILE A 144 28.97 2.24 -2.25
N GLN A 145 29.36 0.99 -2.06
CA GLN A 145 30.64 0.61 -1.48
C GLN A 145 31.86 1.05 -2.32
N ASN A 146 31.63 1.20 -3.63
CA ASN A 146 32.66 1.60 -4.59
C ASN A 146 32.61 3.08 -4.98
N SER A 147 31.69 3.86 -4.37
CA SER A 147 31.51 5.26 -4.71
C SER A 147 32.41 6.17 -3.89
N LYS A 148 33.01 7.16 -4.55
CA LYS A 148 33.74 8.27 -3.91
C LYS A 148 32.87 9.54 -3.84
N MET A 149 31.57 9.38 -3.64
CA MET A 149 30.60 10.47 -3.61
C MET A 149 30.57 11.12 -2.22
N ASN A 150 30.18 12.40 -2.17
CA ASN A 150 29.85 13.04 -0.89
C ASN A 150 28.50 12.55 -0.36
N ASP A 151 28.22 12.79 0.92
CA ASP A 151 27.03 12.25 1.62
C ASP A 151 25.72 12.58 0.90
N LYS A 152 25.55 13.83 0.44
CA LYS A 152 24.32 14.25 -0.26
C LYS A 152 24.07 13.45 -1.56
N LYS A 153 25.11 13.22 -2.34
CA LYS A 153 25.01 12.41 -3.58
C LYS A 153 24.77 10.95 -3.24
N LEU A 154 25.38 10.48 -2.16
CA LEU A 154 25.21 9.12 -1.68
C LEU A 154 23.75 8.86 -1.25
N ASP A 155 23.14 9.77 -0.52
CA ASP A 155 21.74 9.64 -0.08
C ASP A 155 20.77 9.72 -1.27
N MET A 156 21.05 10.58 -2.25
CA MET A 156 20.27 10.60 -3.49
C MET A 156 20.38 9.28 -4.26
N LEU A 157 21.58 8.69 -4.33
CA LEU A 157 21.78 7.40 -4.98
C LEU A 157 21.06 6.26 -4.27
N LYS A 158 21.09 6.22 -2.94
CA LYS A 158 20.29 5.27 -2.14
C LYS A 158 18.80 5.41 -2.45
N ALA A 159 18.28 6.64 -2.47
CA ALA A 159 16.89 6.91 -2.80
C ALA A 159 16.53 6.44 -4.22
N LEU A 160 17.39 6.66 -5.21
CA LEU A 160 17.19 6.15 -6.57
C LEU A 160 17.20 4.63 -6.63
N ILE A 161 18.11 3.95 -5.93
CA ILE A 161 18.15 2.49 -5.87
C ILE A 161 16.84 1.95 -5.27
N LEU A 162 16.37 2.54 -4.16
CA LEU A 162 15.10 2.14 -3.56
C LEU A 162 13.89 2.44 -4.46
N ALA A 163 13.91 3.55 -5.18
CA ALA A 163 12.85 3.89 -6.12
C ALA A 163 12.70 2.86 -7.25
N THR A 164 13.78 2.16 -7.63
CA THR A 164 13.68 1.09 -8.64
C THR A 164 12.79 -0.06 -8.19
N ASP A 165 12.69 -0.29 -6.88
CA ASP A 165 11.88 -1.36 -6.30
C ASP A 165 10.37 -1.16 -6.54
N ASN A 166 9.92 0.10 -6.58
CA ASN A 166 8.51 0.44 -6.80
C ASN A 166 7.97 0.02 -8.18
N PHE A 167 8.84 -0.22 -9.14
CA PHE A 167 8.45 -0.60 -10.50
C PHE A 167 8.40 -2.12 -10.71
N ILE A 168 8.99 -2.89 -9.80
CA ILE A 168 9.04 -4.35 -9.89
C ILE A 168 7.89 -4.93 -9.10
N VAL A 169 6.95 -5.56 -9.78
CA VAL A 169 5.73 -6.10 -9.17
C VAL A 169 5.55 -7.57 -9.51
N ASN A 170 4.87 -8.30 -8.63
CA ASN A 170 4.46 -9.66 -8.92
C ASN A 170 3.24 -9.64 -9.87
N ARG A 171 3.29 -10.45 -10.93
CA ARG A 171 2.18 -10.70 -11.84
C ARG A 171 1.55 -12.07 -11.54
N PRO A 172 0.47 -12.12 -10.75
CA PRO A 172 -0.09 -13.38 -10.27
C PRO A 172 -0.52 -14.34 -11.38
N SER A 173 -1.00 -13.80 -12.52
CA SER A 173 -1.44 -14.59 -13.67
C SER A 173 -0.33 -15.47 -14.27
N PHE A 174 0.93 -15.11 -14.08
CA PHE A 174 2.09 -15.88 -14.55
C PHE A 174 2.92 -16.47 -13.41
N GLY A 175 2.69 -16.03 -12.16
CA GLY A 175 3.55 -16.38 -11.02
C GLY A 175 4.98 -15.85 -11.18
N LEU A 176 5.16 -14.75 -11.88
CA LEU A 176 6.45 -14.14 -12.21
C LEU A 176 6.40 -12.64 -11.93
N HIS A 177 7.57 -12.02 -11.85
CA HIS A 177 7.65 -10.55 -11.74
C HIS A 177 7.57 -9.89 -13.12
N THR A 178 7.14 -8.64 -13.11
CA THR A 178 7.13 -7.73 -14.25
C THR A 178 7.53 -6.33 -13.82
N VAL A 179 7.71 -5.43 -14.80
CA VAL A 179 7.94 -4.00 -14.56
C VAL A 179 6.72 -3.22 -15.02
N ILE A 180 6.13 -2.43 -14.12
CA ILE A 180 5.04 -1.53 -14.46
C ILE A 180 5.57 -0.22 -15.03
N ALA A 181 4.86 0.35 -16.02
CA ALA A 181 5.28 1.58 -16.71
C ALA A 181 5.21 2.84 -15.84
N GLY A 182 4.35 2.84 -14.82
CA GLY A 182 4.22 3.95 -13.87
C GLY A 182 3.32 3.61 -12.70
N TYR A 183 3.87 3.50 -11.52
CA TYR A 183 3.11 3.21 -10.32
C TYR A 183 2.28 4.42 -9.87
N PRO A 184 1.01 4.27 -9.51
CA PRO A 184 0.17 3.06 -9.59
C PRO A 184 -0.73 3.01 -10.84
N TRP A 185 -0.57 3.94 -11.79
CA TRP A 185 -1.56 4.20 -12.84
C TRP A 185 -1.47 3.29 -14.07
N PHE A 186 -0.30 2.76 -14.36
CA PHE A 186 -0.09 1.98 -15.58
C PHE A 186 0.23 0.54 -15.26
N LEU A 187 -0.23 -0.34 -16.14
CA LEU A 187 0.12 -1.75 -16.12
C LEU A 187 1.54 -1.98 -16.67
N ASP A 188 1.90 -3.23 -16.84
CA ASP A 188 3.13 -3.61 -17.49
C ASP A 188 3.03 -3.44 -19.01
N TRP A 189 4.02 -2.75 -19.56
CA TRP A 189 4.17 -2.53 -20.99
C TRP A 189 5.54 -3.05 -21.42
N GLY A 190 5.57 -3.96 -22.41
CA GLY A 190 6.81 -4.59 -22.85
C GLY A 190 7.91 -3.62 -23.27
N ARG A 191 7.54 -2.55 -24.00
CA ARG A 191 8.48 -1.49 -24.39
C ARG A 191 9.11 -0.81 -23.18
N ASP A 192 8.28 -0.38 -22.22
CA ASP A 192 8.73 0.34 -21.03
C ASP A 192 9.58 -0.57 -20.14
N SER A 193 9.18 -1.83 -19.99
CA SER A 193 9.96 -2.84 -19.28
C SER A 193 11.34 -3.04 -19.89
N LEU A 194 11.44 -3.13 -21.23
CA LEU A 194 12.71 -3.41 -21.92
C LEU A 194 13.62 -2.17 -21.96
N ILE A 195 13.08 -0.95 -22.12
CA ILE A 195 13.86 0.29 -22.07
C ILE A 195 14.47 0.51 -20.69
N SER A 196 13.71 0.25 -19.63
CA SER A 196 14.15 0.46 -18.25
C SER A 196 14.94 -0.72 -17.67
N PHE A 197 15.01 -1.84 -18.39
CA PHE A 197 15.54 -3.12 -17.94
C PHE A 197 16.95 -3.03 -17.34
N GLU A 198 17.86 -2.36 -18.04
CA GLU A 198 19.24 -2.20 -17.58
C GLU A 198 19.31 -1.43 -16.26
N GLY A 199 18.62 -0.29 -16.18
CA GLY A 199 18.65 0.56 -15.00
C GLY A 199 17.96 -0.02 -13.79
N LEU A 200 16.78 -0.62 -13.98
CA LEU A 200 15.99 -1.16 -12.87
C LEU A 200 16.52 -2.50 -12.36
N LEU A 201 17.05 -3.35 -13.24
CA LEU A 201 17.30 -4.75 -12.92
C LEU A 201 18.79 -5.12 -12.99
N LEU A 202 19.50 -4.77 -14.08
CA LEU A 202 20.88 -5.20 -14.25
C LEU A 202 21.87 -4.39 -13.40
N LEU A 203 21.76 -3.07 -13.39
CA LEU A 203 22.61 -2.21 -12.57
C LEU A 203 22.37 -2.43 -11.06
N THR A 204 21.16 -2.77 -10.68
CA THR A 204 20.80 -3.12 -9.30
C THR A 204 21.10 -4.57 -8.94
N LYS A 205 21.66 -5.37 -9.87
CA LYS A 205 21.99 -6.80 -9.73
C LYS A 205 20.79 -7.70 -9.40
N ARG A 206 19.58 -7.32 -9.77
CA ARG A 206 18.36 -8.10 -9.57
C ARG A 206 18.16 -9.12 -10.68
N TYR A 207 19.14 -9.98 -10.91
CA TYR A 207 19.20 -10.88 -12.07
C TYR A 207 18.06 -11.89 -12.11
N GLU A 208 17.57 -12.37 -10.96
CA GLU A 208 16.43 -13.29 -10.94
C GLU A 208 15.15 -12.58 -11.40
N PHE A 209 14.89 -11.37 -10.91
CA PHE A 209 13.78 -10.57 -11.41
C PHE A 209 13.94 -10.21 -12.88
N ALA A 210 15.15 -9.90 -13.33
CA ALA A 210 15.44 -9.65 -14.74
C ALA A 210 15.04 -10.84 -15.63
N LYS A 211 15.39 -12.05 -15.22
CA LYS A 211 14.99 -13.29 -15.91
C LYS A 211 13.48 -13.47 -15.93
N GLU A 212 12.81 -13.26 -14.81
CA GLU A 212 11.36 -13.37 -14.71
C GLU A 212 10.63 -12.34 -15.57
N VAL A 213 11.09 -11.09 -15.59
CA VAL A 213 10.54 -10.01 -16.43
C VAL A 213 10.66 -10.38 -17.92
N LEU A 214 11.80 -10.93 -18.35
CA LEU A 214 11.95 -11.40 -19.73
C LEU A 214 10.98 -12.55 -20.04
N LEU A 215 10.84 -13.52 -19.14
CA LEU A 215 9.90 -14.63 -19.30
C LEU A 215 8.45 -14.15 -19.36
N THR A 216 8.08 -13.17 -18.54
CA THR A 216 6.75 -12.54 -18.57
C THR A 216 6.48 -11.91 -19.94
N ASN A 217 7.42 -11.10 -20.45
CA ASN A 217 7.29 -10.48 -21.76
C ASN A 217 7.20 -11.51 -22.88
N ILE A 218 7.99 -12.59 -22.84
CA ILE A 218 7.94 -13.67 -23.84
C ILE A 218 6.58 -14.38 -23.85
N ARG A 219 6.00 -14.62 -22.67
CA ARG A 219 4.67 -15.26 -22.54
C ARG A 219 3.53 -14.37 -23.07
N ASP A 220 3.70 -13.04 -23.01
CA ASP A 220 2.73 -12.09 -23.54
C ASP A 220 2.82 -11.89 -25.06
N ILE A 221 3.89 -12.36 -25.71
CA ILE A 221 4.03 -12.25 -27.18
C ILE A 221 2.93 -13.09 -27.82
N LYS A 222 2.02 -12.41 -28.50
CA LYS A 222 1.06 -13.03 -29.39
C LYS A 222 1.63 -12.98 -30.79
N TYR A 223 1.63 -14.12 -31.46
CA TYR A 223 1.92 -14.14 -32.89
C TYR A 223 0.82 -13.33 -33.60
N GLY A 224 1.22 -12.20 -34.19
CA GLY A 224 0.36 -11.39 -35.02
C GLY A 224 0.18 -12.02 -36.40
#